data_49e1e73c7822c49610f7511cb702722b
#
_entry.id   49e1e73c7822c49610f7511cb702722b
#
_cell.length_a   1.000
_cell.length_b   1.000
_cell.length_c   1.000
_cell.angle_alpha   90.00
_cell.angle_beta   90.00
_cell.angle_gamma   90.00
#
_symmetry.space_group_name_H-M   'P 1'
#
loop_
_entity.id
_entity.type
_entity.pdbx_description
1 polymer ?
#
loop_
_entity_poly.entity_id
_entity_poly.type
_entity_poly.pdbx_seq_one_letter_code
_entity_poly.pdbx_strand_id
1 'polypeptide(L)'
;MLYLNENDIRRSVSFEAMMDTIEQSLRIFAKGEYVMADRLAVPGGDTTMLYMPCFAGGFAGTKILASCPDNPKQGLPALSGIVLLNRADNGQILAIMDGATITALRTGAVGGMAIRNLADENAHTVGLVGCGVQGVHQLTYACRVRNIEKIYLYDAVQSDLSGFIARLEGMITPMKPEIIVCASADEVLEKSEIVITATPSKKPLFSNNPQLFKGKCIIAIGSWQPDMRELPDAVWEYADVVYTELPFACEETGDLSQPLESGVLTEDRVKYFGDFLLEKDKGIVHTLGETRFYKSVGMGIYDTMAAQQIYKTALERGFGQELK
;
A
#
# COMPACT_ATOMS: atom_id res chain seq x y z
N MET A 1 -12.36 4.51 -26.92
CA MET A 1 -11.75 4.43 -25.58
C MET A 1 -10.74 3.30 -25.56
N LEU A 2 -9.73 3.37 -24.66
CA LEU A 2 -8.66 2.38 -24.60
C LEU A 2 -8.96 1.34 -23.52
N TYR A 3 -8.80 0.04 -23.83
CA TYR A 3 -8.78 -1.03 -22.85
C TYR A 3 -7.35 -1.45 -22.56
N LEU A 4 -6.96 -1.47 -21.28
CA LEU A 4 -5.63 -1.87 -20.83
C LEU A 4 -5.73 -3.07 -19.89
N ASN A 5 -5.22 -4.21 -20.31
CA ASN A 5 -5.11 -5.41 -19.52
C ASN A 5 -3.88 -5.38 -18.58
N GLU A 6 -3.71 -6.40 -17.76
CA GLU A 6 -2.58 -6.52 -16.83
C GLU A 6 -1.22 -6.29 -17.51
N ASN A 7 -0.97 -6.94 -18.67
CA ASN A 7 0.33 -6.84 -19.35
C ASN A 7 0.58 -5.42 -19.88
N ASP A 8 -0.45 -4.76 -20.43
CA ASP A 8 -0.35 -3.38 -20.90
C ASP A 8 -0.04 -2.43 -19.76
N ILE A 9 -0.71 -2.59 -18.62
CA ILE A 9 -0.49 -1.79 -17.40
C ILE A 9 0.95 -1.95 -16.90
N ARG A 10 1.42 -3.21 -16.73
CA ARG A 10 2.78 -3.48 -16.24
C ARG A 10 3.87 -2.92 -17.13
N ARG A 11 3.65 -2.89 -18.44
CA ARG A 11 4.58 -2.30 -19.42
C ARG A 11 4.51 -0.78 -19.48
N SER A 12 3.45 -0.18 -18.98
CA SER A 12 3.20 1.27 -19.06
C SER A 12 3.77 2.06 -17.90
N VAL A 13 4.25 1.41 -16.83
CA VAL A 13 4.76 2.14 -15.67
C VAL A 13 5.95 1.40 -15.05
N SER A 14 7.02 2.14 -14.71
CA SER A 14 8.12 1.61 -13.88
C SER A 14 7.78 1.70 -12.40
N PHE A 15 8.52 0.97 -11.57
CA PHE A 15 8.37 1.03 -10.12
C PHE A 15 8.64 2.45 -9.58
N GLU A 16 9.67 3.11 -10.08
CA GLU A 16 10.05 4.48 -9.71
C GLU A 16 8.95 5.47 -10.10
N ALA A 17 8.48 5.42 -11.35
CA ALA A 17 7.41 6.30 -11.82
C ALA A 17 6.10 6.12 -11.03
N MET A 18 5.79 4.89 -10.59
CA MET A 18 4.62 4.65 -9.75
C MET A 18 4.79 5.26 -8.36
N MET A 19 5.96 5.13 -7.72
CA MET A 19 6.23 5.77 -6.42
C MET A 19 6.16 7.30 -6.52
N ASP A 20 6.71 7.88 -7.58
CA ASP A 20 6.65 9.32 -7.81
C ASP A 20 5.20 9.80 -8.03
N THR A 21 4.39 8.97 -8.71
CA THR A 21 2.94 9.21 -8.87
C THR A 21 2.21 9.18 -7.52
N ILE A 22 2.56 8.27 -6.62
CA ILE A 22 2.00 8.23 -5.26
C ILE A 22 2.39 9.47 -4.45
N GLU A 23 3.66 9.88 -4.48
CA GLU A 23 4.09 11.11 -3.80
C GLU A 23 3.37 12.35 -4.36
N GLN A 24 3.22 12.43 -5.69
CA GLN A 24 2.47 13.51 -6.31
C GLN A 24 0.98 13.51 -5.88
N SER A 25 0.38 12.33 -5.77
CA SER A 25 -1.00 12.19 -5.28
C SER A 25 -1.17 12.74 -3.86
N LEU A 26 -0.21 12.43 -2.97
CA LEU A 26 -0.20 12.94 -1.60
C LEU A 26 -0.03 14.47 -1.55
N ARG A 27 0.84 15.03 -2.40
CA ARG A 27 1.00 16.50 -2.50
C ARG A 27 -0.26 17.19 -3.00
N ILE A 28 -0.93 16.62 -3.99
CA ILE A 28 -2.23 17.10 -4.50
C ILE A 28 -3.28 17.04 -3.38
N PHE A 29 -3.32 15.92 -2.65
CA PHE A 29 -4.22 15.72 -1.52
C PHE A 29 -3.99 16.78 -0.43
N ALA A 30 -2.74 16.95 0.03
CA ALA A 30 -2.39 17.92 1.07
C ALA A 30 -2.68 19.39 0.67
N LYS A 31 -2.63 19.70 -0.64
CA LYS A 31 -3.01 21.04 -1.15
C LYS A 31 -4.50 21.24 -1.32
N GLY A 32 -5.31 20.20 -1.17
CA GLY A 32 -6.76 20.27 -1.42
C GLY A 32 -7.13 20.38 -2.91
N GLU A 33 -6.22 20.03 -3.83
CA GLU A 33 -6.41 20.15 -5.29
C GLU A 33 -7.10 18.90 -5.87
N TYR A 34 -8.14 18.42 -5.21
CA TYR A 34 -8.90 17.23 -5.60
C TYR A 34 -10.36 17.31 -5.16
N VAL A 35 -11.19 16.43 -5.74
CA VAL A 35 -12.54 16.13 -5.22
C VAL A 35 -12.66 14.62 -5.10
N MET A 36 -12.83 14.10 -3.89
CA MET A 36 -12.89 12.67 -3.62
C MET A 36 -13.90 12.41 -2.51
N ALA A 37 -14.71 11.37 -2.69
CA ALA A 37 -15.51 10.81 -1.61
C ALA A 37 -14.70 9.75 -0.86
N ASP A 38 -15.05 9.50 0.39
CA ASP A 38 -14.55 8.34 1.11
C ASP A 38 -14.96 7.05 0.39
N ARG A 39 -14.25 5.96 0.66
CA ARG A 39 -14.54 4.66 0.07
C ARG A 39 -15.97 4.25 0.40
N LEU A 40 -16.79 4.03 -0.64
CA LEU A 40 -18.09 3.42 -0.47
C LEU A 40 -17.96 1.90 -0.55
N ALA A 41 -18.22 1.22 0.57
CA ALA A 41 -18.27 -0.24 0.65
C ALA A 41 -19.74 -0.69 0.71
N VAL A 42 -20.14 -1.54 -0.22
CA VAL A 42 -21.50 -2.10 -0.29
C VAL A 42 -21.41 -3.62 -0.10
N PRO A 43 -21.74 -4.15 1.10
CA PRO A 43 -21.72 -5.58 1.34
C PRO A 43 -22.90 -6.27 0.66
N GLY A 44 -22.65 -7.44 0.06
CA GLY A 44 -23.64 -8.30 -0.57
C GLY A 44 -23.32 -9.78 -0.31
N GLY A 45 -23.64 -10.29 0.88
CA GLY A 45 -23.25 -11.63 1.30
C GLY A 45 -21.74 -11.75 1.48
N ASP A 46 -21.12 -12.73 0.79
CA ASP A 46 -19.66 -12.99 0.86
C ASP A 46 -18.85 -12.04 -0.02
N THR A 47 -19.49 -11.12 -0.73
CA THR A 47 -18.86 -10.14 -1.62
C THR A 47 -19.08 -8.73 -1.10
N THR A 48 -18.03 -7.90 -1.11
CA THR A 48 -18.16 -6.47 -0.88
C THR A 48 -17.76 -5.72 -2.14
N MET A 49 -18.67 -4.88 -2.67
CA MET A 49 -18.35 -3.97 -3.76
C MET A 49 -17.77 -2.67 -3.21
N LEU A 50 -16.64 -2.23 -3.76
CA LEU A 50 -15.94 -1.01 -3.38
C LEU A 50 -15.98 -0.01 -4.54
N TYR A 51 -16.38 1.23 -4.24
CA TYR A 51 -16.45 2.33 -5.20
C TYR A 51 -15.60 3.50 -4.71
N MET A 52 -14.65 3.94 -5.52
CA MET A 52 -13.68 4.96 -5.12
C MET A 52 -13.53 6.01 -6.24
N PRO A 53 -14.48 6.97 -6.36
CA PRO A 53 -14.39 8.05 -7.33
C PRO A 53 -13.45 9.16 -6.85
N CYS A 54 -12.70 9.76 -7.79
CA CYS A 54 -11.85 10.91 -7.49
C CYS A 54 -11.60 11.77 -8.72
N PHE A 55 -11.65 13.10 -8.57
CA PHE A 55 -11.17 14.09 -9.54
C PHE A 55 -9.82 14.61 -9.08
N ALA A 56 -8.80 14.46 -9.90
CA ALA A 56 -7.45 14.97 -9.66
C ALA A 56 -6.66 15.10 -10.96
N GLY A 57 -5.76 16.06 -11.05
CA GLY A 57 -4.82 16.21 -12.18
C GLY A 57 -5.48 16.39 -13.55
N GLY A 58 -6.71 16.93 -13.62
CA GLY A 58 -7.48 17.11 -14.86
C GLY A 58 -8.22 15.87 -15.36
N PHE A 59 -8.30 14.82 -14.54
CA PHE A 59 -9.00 13.58 -14.82
C PHE A 59 -10.02 13.26 -13.74
N ALA A 60 -11.01 12.44 -14.09
CA ALA A 60 -11.90 11.79 -13.15
C ALA A 60 -11.64 10.28 -13.22
N GLY A 61 -11.23 9.67 -12.12
CA GLY A 61 -11.03 8.23 -12.01
C GLY A 61 -12.11 7.60 -11.14
N THR A 62 -12.51 6.39 -11.45
CA THR A 62 -13.38 5.60 -10.57
C THR A 62 -12.90 4.17 -10.54
N LYS A 63 -12.42 3.71 -9.37
CA LYS A 63 -12.15 2.31 -9.15
C LYS A 63 -13.39 1.60 -8.66
N ILE A 64 -13.73 0.49 -9.30
CA ILE A 64 -14.82 -0.41 -8.92
C ILE A 64 -14.21 -1.79 -8.70
N LEU A 65 -14.24 -2.29 -7.47
CA LEU A 65 -13.70 -3.61 -7.11
C LEU A 65 -14.74 -4.46 -6.40
N ALA A 66 -14.70 -5.77 -6.67
CA ALA A 66 -15.33 -6.81 -5.86
C ALA A 66 -14.26 -7.45 -4.96
N SER A 67 -14.48 -7.42 -3.66
CA SER A 67 -13.68 -8.14 -2.66
C SER A 67 -14.44 -9.38 -2.23
N CYS A 68 -13.86 -10.56 -2.52
CA CYS A 68 -14.42 -11.88 -2.24
C CYS A 68 -13.35 -12.73 -1.54
N PRO A 69 -13.17 -12.61 -0.22
CA PRO A 69 -12.06 -13.24 0.52
C PRO A 69 -11.98 -14.76 0.37
N ASP A 70 -13.11 -15.42 0.15
CA ASP A 70 -13.20 -16.88 0.02
C ASP A 70 -12.96 -17.42 -1.40
N ASN A 71 -12.88 -16.57 -2.40
CA ASN A 71 -12.63 -16.95 -3.80
C ASN A 71 -11.34 -17.79 -4.00
N PRO A 72 -10.23 -17.54 -3.30
CA PRO A 72 -9.02 -18.37 -3.43
C PRO A 72 -9.23 -19.84 -3.13
N LYS A 73 -10.19 -20.21 -2.27
CA LYS A 73 -10.58 -21.59 -2.00
C LYS A 73 -11.16 -22.32 -3.24
N GLN A 74 -11.60 -21.52 -4.22
CA GLN A 74 -12.18 -22.00 -5.49
C GLN A 74 -11.27 -21.74 -6.69
N GLY A 75 -10.02 -21.29 -6.46
CA GLY A 75 -9.08 -20.93 -7.52
C GLY A 75 -9.38 -19.59 -8.23
N LEU A 76 -10.25 -18.77 -7.66
CA LEU A 76 -10.59 -17.46 -8.18
C LEU A 76 -9.86 -16.35 -7.41
N PRO A 77 -9.64 -15.16 -8.02
CA PRO A 77 -9.00 -14.05 -7.33
C PRO A 77 -9.90 -13.50 -6.21
N ALA A 78 -9.30 -13.20 -5.05
CA ALA A 78 -10.00 -12.55 -3.94
C ALA A 78 -10.44 -11.12 -4.27
N LEU A 79 -9.78 -10.46 -5.21
CA LEU A 79 -10.05 -9.10 -5.65
C LEU A 79 -10.11 -9.04 -7.17
N SER A 80 -11.19 -8.48 -7.72
CA SER A 80 -11.36 -8.26 -9.16
C SER A 80 -12.08 -6.93 -9.41
N GLY A 81 -11.88 -6.34 -10.57
CA GLY A 81 -12.57 -5.11 -10.93
C GLY A 81 -11.83 -4.26 -11.94
N ILE A 82 -12.27 -3.03 -12.08
CA ILE A 82 -11.77 -2.09 -13.09
C ILE A 82 -11.47 -0.72 -12.49
N VAL A 83 -10.63 0.05 -13.20
CA VAL A 83 -10.53 1.49 -13.06
C VAL A 83 -11.00 2.12 -14.37
N LEU A 84 -12.01 3.00 -14.25
CA LEU A 84 -12.44 3.89 -15.32
C LEU A 84 -11.67 5.20 -15.21
N LEU A 85 -11.19 5.69 -16.36
CA LEU A 85 -10.55 7.01 -16.46
C LEU A 85 -11.32 7.87 -17.44
N ASN A 86 -11.73 9.06 -17.00
CA ASN A 86 -12.48 10.04 -17.77
C ASN A 86 -11.74 11.37 -17.85
N ARG A 87 -12.02 12.18 -18.83
CA ARG A 87 -11.69 13.61 -18.81
C ARG A 87 -12.54 14.31 -17.76
N ALA A 88 -11.92 15.17 -16.94
CA ALA A 88 -12.66 15.90 -15.91
C ALA A 88 -13.56 17.01 -16.47
N ASP A 89 -13.20 17.59 -17.63
CA ASP A 89 -13.86 18.75 -18.24
C ASP A 89 -15.18 18.41 -18.96
N ASN A 90 -15.33 17.19 -19.46
CA ASN A 90 -16.47 16.80 -20.30
C ASN A 90 -17.01 15.39 -20.04
N GLY A 91 -16.39 14.63 -19.12
CA GLY A 91 -16.82 13.29 -18.73
C GLY A 91 -16.52 12.19 -19.77
N GLN A 92 -15.85 12.49 -20.89
CA GLN A 92 -15.50 11.48 -21.89
C GLN A 92 -14.69 10.34 -21.27
N ILE A 93 -15.13 9.09 -21.48
CA ILE A 93 -14.40 7.91 -21.04
C ILE A 93 -13.16 7.74 -21.94
N LEU A 94 -11.99 7.76 -21.33
CA LEU A 94 -10.70 7.61 -21.99
C LEU A 94 -10.22 6.17 -21.98
N ALA A 95 -10.31 5.51 -20.82
CA ALA A 95 -9.83 4.14 -20.67
C ALA A 95 -10.61 3.34 -19.64
N ILE A 96 -10.58 2.01 -19.84
CA ILE A 96 -10.95 0.98 -18.89
C ILE A 96 -9.70 0.15 -18.65
N MET A 97 -9.32 -0.04 -17.38
CA MET A 97 -8.09 -0.71 -16.99
C MET A 97 -8.35 -1.81 -15.97
N ASP A 98 -7.51 -2.86 -15.95
CA ASP A 98 -7.58 -3.90 -14.91
C ASP A 98 -7.33 -3.29 -13.51
N GLY A 99 -8.36 -3.31 -12.67
CA GLY A 99 -8.34 -2.67 -11.36
C GLY A 99 -7.53 -3.43 -10.33
N ALA A 100 -7.43 -4.75 -10.43
CA ALA A 100 -6.62 -5.57 -9.53
C ALA A 100 -5.14 -5.30 -9.73
N THR A 101 -4.67 -5.22 -10.97
CA THR A 101 -3.28 -4.88 -11.32
C THR A 101 -2.90 -3.48 -10.84
N ILE A 102 -3.74 -2.47 -11.12
CA ILE A 102 -3.49 -1.11 -10.63
C ILE A 102 -3.40 -1.11 -9.10
N THR A 103 -4.35 -1.78 -8.42
CA THR A 103 -4.35 -1.85 -6.95
C THR A 103 -3.08 -2.51 -6.42
N ALA A 104 -2.61 -3.60 -7.04
CA ALA A 104 -1.39 -4.28 -6.62
C ALA A 104 -0.15 -3.38 -6.77
N LEU A 105 0.02 -2.76 -7.93
CA LEU A 105 1.16 -1.89 -8.24
C LEU A 105 1.17 -0.61 -7.37
N ARG A 106 0.02 0.11 -7.29
CA ARG A 106 -0.04 1.37 -6.55
C ARG A 106 0.07 1.17 -5.04
N THR A 107 -0.47 0.05 -4.51
CA THR A 107 -0.35 -0.24 -3.07
C THR A 107 1.08 -0.63 -2.70
N GLY A 108 1.76 -1.42 -3.52
CA GLY A 108 3.20 -1.66 -3.36
C GLY A 108 4.01 -0.37 -3.40
N ALA A 109 3.67 0.54 -4.33
CA ALA A 109 4.33 1.85 -4.43
C ALA A 109 4.10 2.74 -3.21
N VAL A 110 2.95 2.66 -2.55
CA VAL A 110 2.69 3.36 -1.28
C VAL A 110 3.69 2.91 -0.21
N GLY A 111 3.88 1.60 -0.02
CA GLY A 111 4.87 1.09 0.92
C GLY A 111 6.31 1.45 0.52
N GLY A 112 6.65 1.31 -0.78
CA GLY A 112 7.96 1.72 -1.29
C GLY A 112 8.26 3.19 -1.07
N MET A 113 7.29 4.07 -1.30
CA MET A 113 7.37 5.50 -1.04
C MET A 113 7.58 5.78 0.47
N ALA A 114 6.84 5.10 1.34
CA ALA A 114 7.01 5.24 2.79
C ALA A 114 8.41 4.77 3.24
N ILE A 115 8.89 3.63 2.76
CA ILE A 115 10.25 3.13 3.01
C ILE A 115 11.30 4.13 2.50
N ARG A 116 11.13 4.67 1.28
CA ARG A 116 12.05 5.64 0.68
C ARG A 116 12.27 6.87 1.57
N ASN A 117 11.22 7.32 2.24
CA ASN A 117 11.23 8.55 3.04
C ASN A 117 11.47 8.32 4.55
N LEU A 118 11.12 7.16 5.09
CA LEU A 118 11.15 6.92 6.53
C LEU A 118 12.25 5.94 6.97
N ALA A 119 12.55 4.90 6.19
CA ALA A 119 13.54 3.91 6.60
C ALA A 119 14.96 4.48 6.55
N ASP A 120 15.85 3.94 7.38
CA ASP A 120 17.27 4.26 7.30
C ASP A 120 17.82 3.95 5.89
N GLU A 121 18.68 4.83 5.38
CA GLU A 121 19.27 4.64 4.04
C GLU A 121 20.15 3.39 3.96
N ASN A 122 20.73 2.99 5.09
CA ASN A 122 21.56 1.81 5.24
C ASN A 122 20.79 0.57 5.73
N ALA A 123 19.46 0.58 5.73
CA ALA A 123 18.69 -0.60 6.08
C ALA A 123 18.92 -1.72 5.05
N HIS A 124 19.30 -2.91 5.52
CA HIS A 124 19.67 -4.07 4.70
C HIS A 124 18.71 -5.25 4.89
N THR A 125 17.82 -5.18 5.86
CA THR A 125 16.90 -6.27 6.19
C THR A 125 15.45 -5.82 6.15
N VAL A 126 14.60 -6.63 5.51
CA VAL A 126 13.14 -6.41 5.49
C VAL A 126 12.40 -7.66 5.90
N GLY A 127 11.40 -7.50 6.75
CA GLY A 127 10.48 -8.54 7.15
C GLY A 127 9.09 -8.32 6.59
N LEU A 128 8.43 -9.41 6.24
CA LEU A 128 7.05 -9.42 5.79
C LEU A 128 6.23 -10.42 6.59
N VAL A 129 5.10 -9.95 7.11
CA VAL A 129 4.03 -10.80 7.65
C VAL A 129 2.82 -10.70 6.74
N GLY A 130 2.43 -11.84 6.13
CA GLY A 130 1.36 -11.92 5.14
C GLY A 130 1.88 -12.04 3.70
N CYS A 131 2.08 -13.29 3.24
CA CYS A 131 2.69 -13.62 1.95
C CYS A 131 1.64 -13.74 0.81
N GLY A 132 0.77 -12.74 0.72
CA GLY A 132 -0.25 -12.62 -0.34
C GLY A 132 0.20 -11.76 -1.53
N VAL A 133 -0.77 -11.35 -2.35
CA VAL A 133 -0.53 -10.47 -3.51
C VAL A 133 0.09 -9.13 -3.11
N GLN A 134 -0.39 -8.51 -2.02
CA GLN A 134 0.19 -7.27 -1.55
C GLN A 134 1.61 -7.48 -1.02
N GLY A 135 1.84 -8.55 -0.25
CA GLY A 135 3.16 -8.85 0.30
C GLY A 135 4.27 -8.91 -0.76
N VAL A 136 4.03 -9.59 -1.90
CA VAL A 136 5.04 -9.67 -2.97
C VAL A 136 5.34 -8.31 -3.59
N HIS A 137 4.32 -7.45 -3.80
CA HIS A 137 4.54 -6.10 -4.32
C HIS A 137 5.25 -5.20 -3.32
N GLN A 138 4.89 -5.27 -2.03
CA GLN A 138 5.56 -4.52 -0.97
C GLN A 138 7.06 -4.82 -0.91
N LEU A 139 7.44 -6.11 -0.90
CA LEU A 139 8.85 -6.53 -0.91
C LEU A 139 9.56 -6.11 -2.19
N THR A 140 8.88 -6.20 -3.35
CA THR A 140 9.45 -5.75 -4.62
C THR A 140 9.83 -4.27 -4.56
N TYR A 141 8.97 -3.41 -4.05
CA TYR A 141 9.27 -2.00 -3.89
C TYR A 141 10.33 -1.74 -2.82
N ALA A 142 10.31 -2.46 -1.69
CA ALA A 142 11.35 -2.37 -0.66
C ALA A 142 12.75 -2.62 -1.23
N CYS A 143 12.90 -3.70 -2.03
CA CYS A 143 14.15 -4.03 -2.72
C CYS A 143 14.58 -3.00 -3.78
N ARG A 144 13.65 -2.17 -4.31
CA ARG A 144 13.97 -1.09 -5.26
C ARG A 144 14.45 0.17 -4.60
N VAL A 145 14.10 0.40 -3.33
CA VAL A 145 14.43 1.64 -2.60
C VAL A 145 15.52 1.47 -1.56
N ARG A 146 15.88 0.22 -1.20
CA ARG A 146 16.98 -0.11 -0.29
C ARG A 146 17.79 -1.28 -0.82
N ASN A 147 19.07 -1.34 -0.45
CA ASN A 147 19.94 -2.47 -0.75
C ASN A 147 19.65 -3.62 0.22
N ILE A 148 18.54 -4.32 -0.01
CA ILE A 148 18.10 -5.42 0.86
C ILE A 148 18.97 -6.65 0.62
N GLU A 149 19.63 -7.14 1.67
CA GLU A 149 20.46 -8.33 1.69
C GLU A 149 19.71 -9.56 2.20
N LYS A 150 18.74 -9.33 3.14
CA LYS A 150 17.93 -10.42 3.71
C LYS A 150 16.45 -10.05 3.78
N ILE A 151 15.61 -11.02 3.44
CA ILE A 151 14.17 -10.95 3.52
C ILE A 151 13.68 -12.02 4.51
N TYR A 152 12.97 -11.63 5.54
CA TYR A 152 12.36 -12.53 6.53
C TYR A 152 10.86 -12.61 6.27
N LEU A 153 10.33 -13.83 6.15
CA LEU A 153 8.95 -14.12 5.76
C LEU A 153 8.23 -14.90 6.85
N TYR A 154 6.99 -14.52 7.10
CA TYR A 154 6.07 -15.34 7.89
C TYR A 154 4.64 -15.20 7.36
N ASP A 155 3.94 -16.32 7.26
CA ASP A 155 2.51 -16.37 6.99
C ASP A 155 1.84 -17.38 7.93
N ALA A 156 0.78 -16.95 8.62
CA ALA A 156 0.10 -17.80 9.61
C ALA A 156 -0.78 -18.90 8.99
N VAL A 157 -1.10 -18.78 7.70
CA VAL A 157 -2.02 -19.68 6.97
C VAL A 157 -1.27 -20.55 5.98
N GLN A 158 -0.30 -19.98 5.27
CA GLN A 158 0.47 -20.67 4.24
C GLN A 158 1.77 -21.22 4.83
N SER A 159 1.86 -22.54 5.03
CA SER A 159 3.08 -23.21 5.51
C SER A 159 4.12 -23.41 4.40
N ASP A 160 3.68 -23.55 3.14
CA ASP A 160 4.56 -23.63 1.97
C ASP A 160 4.57 -22.29 1.22
N LEU A 161 5.68 -21.57 1.31
CA LEU A 161 5.91 -20.29 0.65
C LEU A 161 6.69 -20.40 -0.66
N SER A 162 6.95 -21.59 -1.18
CA SER A 162 7.75 -21.80 -2.40
C SER A 162 7.21 -21.02 -3.60
N GLY A 163 5.91 -21.03 -3.81
CA GLY A 163 5.25 -20.29 -4.89
C GLY A 163 5.30 -18.76 -4.69
N PHE A 164 5.27 -18.29 -3.45
CA PHE A 164 5.46 -16.87 -3.14
C PHE A 164 6.90 -16.43 -3.41
N ILE A 165 7.86 -17.22 -2.95
CA ILE A 165 9.31 -16.96 -3.14
C ILE A 165 9.66 -16.92 -4.63
N ALA A 166 9.21 -17.89 -5.42
CA ALA A 166 9.45 -17.92 -6.87
C ALA A 166 8.90 -16.66 -7.59
N ARG A 167 7.72 -16.20 -7.21
CA ARG A 167 7.15 -14.96 -7.74
C ARG A 167 7.98 -13.74 -7.34
N LEU A 168 8.37 -13.65 -6.08
CA LEU A 168 9.18 -12.55 -5.57
C LEU A 168 10.52 -12.48 -6.31
N GLU A 169 11.25 -13.58 -6.41
CA GLU A 169 12.52 -13.66 -7.13
C GLU A 169 12.40 -13.21 -8.59
N GLY A 170 11.31 -13.61 -9.27
CA GLY A 170 11.01 -13.13 -10.63
C GLY A 170 10.82 -11.62 -10.72
N MET A 171 10.19 -10.98 -9.71
CA MET A 171 9.90 -9.55 -9.69
C MET A 171 11.09 -8.68 -9.25
N ILE A 172 11.98 -9.22 -8.42
CA ILE A 172 13.16 -8.47 -7.92
C ILE A 172 14.43 -8.68 -8.72
N THR A 173 14.42 -9.56 -9.73
CA THR A 173 15.58 -9.77 -10.61
C THR A 173 16.12 -8.42 -11.15
N PRO A 174 17.45 -8.15 -11.15
CA PRO A 174 18.56 -9.09 -10.87
C PRO A 174 19.01 -9.17 -9.41
N MET A 175 18.32 -8.52 -8.47
CA MET A 175 18.66 -8.59 -7.04
C MET A 175 18.44 -10.01 -6.50
N LYS A 176 19.29 -10.42 -5.55
CA LYS A 176 19.31 -11.78 -4.99
C LYS A 176 19.50 -11.75 -3.47
N PRO A 177 18.59 -11.15 -2.72
CA PRO A 177 18.66 -11.21 -1.26
C PRO A 177 18.49 -12.65 -0.77
N GLU A 178 19.07 -12.97 0.39
CA GLU A 178 18.79 -14.21 1.10
C GLU A 178 17.32 -14.17 1.62
N ILE A 179 16.53 -15.20 1.28
CA ILE A 179 15.13 -15.29 1.72
C ILE A 179 15.00 -16.35 2.80
N ILE A 180 14.49 -15.96 3.98
CA ILE A 180 14.42 -16.79 5.18
C ILE A 180 12.97 -16.86 5.65
N VAL A 181 12.42 -18.07 5.75
CA VAL A 181 11.10 -18.30 6.34
C VAL A 181 11.25 -18.44 7.85
N CYS A 182 10.56 -17.61 8.60
CA CYS A 182 10.56 -17.56 10.06
C CYS A 182 9.47 -18.44 10.65
N ALA A 183 9.64 -18.84 11.91
CA ALA A 183 8.66 -19.65 12.64
C ALA A 183 7.50 -18.81 13.24
N SER A 184 7.67 -17.50 13.38
CA SER A 184 6.68 -16.59 13.94
C SER A 184 6.80 -15.16 13.39
N ALA A 185 5.74 -14.35 13.59
CA ALA A 185 5.77 -12.93 13.29
C ALA A 185 6.80 -12.19 14.17
N ASP A 186 6.92 -12.55 15.44
CA ASP A 186 7.91 -11.95 16.34
C ASP A 186 9.34 -12.19 15.86
N GLU A 187 9.65 -13.36 15.33
CA GLU A 187 10.97 -13.64 14.73
C GLU A 187 11.24 -12.75 13.51
N VAL A 188 10.22 -12.49 12.67
CA VAL A 188 10.33 -11.53 11.57
C VAL A 188 10.65 -10.14 12.10
N LEU A 189 9.90 -9.69 13.13
CA LEU A 189 10.08 -8.36 13.74
C LEU A 189 11.46 -8.20 14.38
N GLU A 190 11.95 -9.20 15.10
CA GLU A 190 13.29 -9.18 15.73
C GLU A 190 14.40 -9.00 14.71
N LYS A 191 14.34 -9.76 13.60
CA LYS A 191 15.43 -9.86 12.62
C LYS A 191 15.44 -8.75 11.56
N SER A 192 14.40 -7.92 11.51
CA SER A 192 14.20 -6.95 10.43
C SER A 192 14.36 -5.51 10.91
N GLU A 193 14.97 -4.66 10.07
CA GLU A 193 15.02 -3.21 10.26
C GLU A 193 13.75 -2.55 9.71
N ILE A 194 13.24 -3.05 8.57
CA ILE A 194 11.98 -2.65 7.97
C ILE A 194 10.99 -3.81 8.14
N VAL A 195 9.81 -3.52 8.67
CA VAL A 195 8.77 -4.53 8.89
C VAL A 195 7.50 -4.12 8.15
N ILE A 196 7.01 -5.03 7.31
CA ILE A 196 5.80 -4.82 6.52
C ILE A 196 4.72 -5.80 6.98
N THR A 197 3.53 -5.30 7.25
CA THR A 197 2.36 -6.14 7.51
C THR A 197 1.34 -6.00 6.36
N ALA A 198 0.88 -7.13 5.84
CA ALA A 198 -0.03 -7.19 4.69
C ALA A 198 -1.05 -8.32 4.83
N THR A 199 -1.73 -8.37 5.99
CA THR A 199 -2.66 -9.43 6.36
C THR A 199 -4.09 -8.93 6.54
N PRO A 200 -5.11 -9.80 6.39
CA PRO A 200 -6.49 -9.49 6.78
C PRO A 200 -6.77 -9.80 8.27
N SER A 201 -5.77 -9.79 9.12
CA SER A 201 -5.92 -10.19 10.52
C SER A 201 -6.89 -9.27 11.27
N LYS A 202 -7.68 -9.86 12.17
CA LYS A 202 -8.55 -9.15 13.11
C LYS A 202 -7.95 -9.08 14.53
N LYS A 203 -6.72 -9.56 14.69
CA LYS A 203 -5.98 -9.57 15.95
C LYS A 203 -4.53 -9.21 15.70
N PRO A 204 -3.86 -8.56 16.66
CA PRO A 204 -2.45 -8.27 16.57
C PRO A 204 -1.62 -9.49 16.17
N LEU A 205 -0.66 -9.27 15.25
CA LEU A 205 0.21 -10.30 14.70
C LEU A 205 1.40 -10.62 15.61
N PHE A 206 1.79 -9.65 16.40
CA PHE A 206 2.98 -9.68 17.24
C PHE A 206 2.61 -9.73 18.71
N SER A 207 3.54 -10.21 19.53
CA SER A 207 3.42 -10.10 20.99
C SER A 207 3.38 -8.64 21.45
N ASN A 208 2.71 -8.38 22.57
CA ASN A 208 2.61 -7.02 23.12
C ASN A 208 3.88 -6.66 23.93
N ASN A 209 5.05 -6.79 23.29
CA ASN A 209 6.36 -6.48 23.87
C ASN A 209 6.98 -5.26 23.16
N PRO A 210 7.04 -4.09 23.82
CA PRO A 210 7.54 -2.85 23.20
C PRO A 210 8.97 -2.96 22.65
N GLN A 211 9.84 -3.71 23.32
CA GLN A 211 11.26 -3.82 22.93
C GLN A 211 11.45 -4.35 21.51
N LEU A 212 10.52 -5.16 21.00
CA LEU A 212 10.58 -5.69 19.65
C LEU A 212 10.41 -4.59 18.57
N PHE A 213 9.73 -3.49 18.90
CA PHE A 213 9.41 -2.40 17.96
C PHE A 213 10.46 -1.29 17.97
N LYS A 214 11.36 -1.30 18.95
CA LYS A 214 12.38 -0.27 19.11
C LYS A 214 13.32 -0.19 17.88
N GLY A 215 13.47 0.99 17.29
CA GLY A 215 14.37 1.23 16.17
C GLY A 215 13.88 0.71 14.82
N LYS A 216 12.63 0.26 14.71
CA LYS A 216 12.07 -0.31 13.47
C LYS A 216 11.43 0.74 12.57
N CYS A 217 11.40 0.45 11.27
CA CYS A 217 10.56 1.14 10.32
C CYS A 217 9.36 0.22 9.97
N ILE A 218 8.17 0.58 10.40
CA ILE A 218 6.97 -0.26 10.30
C ILE A 218 6.04 0.30 9.23
N ILE A 219 5.68 -0.53 8.24
CA ILE A 219 4.80 -0.23 7.14
C ILE A 219 3.58 -1.14 7.22
N ALA A 220 2.47 -0.63 7.74
CA ALA A 220 1.25 -1.38 7.96
C ALA A 220 0.24 -1.16 6.82
N ILE A 221 -0.05 -2.22 6.06
CA ILE A 221 -0.84 -2.16 4.82
C ILE A 221 -2.13 -3.00 4.90
N GLY A 222 -2.15 -4.06 5.70
CA GLY A 222 -3.19 -5.08 5.57
C GLY A 222 -4.55 -4.68 6.14
N SER A 223 -4.58 -4.00 7.27
CA SER A 223 -5.82 -3.56 7.93
C SER A 223 -6.41 -2.34 7.21
N TRP A 224 -7.68 -2.43 6.80
CA TRP A 224 -8.43 -1.38 6.11
C TRP A 224 -9.92 -1.33 6.49
N GLN A 225 -10.28 -2.04 7.57
CA GLN A 225 -11.61 -2.03 8.17
C GLN A 225 -11.48 -1.88 9.70
N PRO A 226 -12.49 -1.34 10.40
CA PRO A 226 -12.41 -1.10 11.84
C PRO A 226 -12.22 -2.37 12.69
N ASP A 227 -12.66 -3.53 12.19
CA ASP A 227 -12.52 -4.83 12.83
C ASP A 227 -11.23 -5.58 12.47
N MET A 228 -10.40 -5.01 11.59
CA MET A 228 -9.08 -5.52 11.23
C MET A 228 -8.00 -4.86 12.07
N ARG A 229 -7.08 -5.65 12.63
CA ARG A 229 -5.97 -5.14 13.42
C ARG A 229 -4.74 -6.02 13.27
N GLU A 230 -3.62 -5.44 12.84
CA GLU A 230 -2.34 -6.12 12.66
C GLU A 230 -1.38 -5.87 13.82
N LEU A 231 -1.46 -4.70 14.48
CA LEU A 231 -0.46 -4.23 15.42
C LEU A 231 -0.97 -4.22 16.88
N PRO A 232 -0.13 -4.67 17.86
CA PRO A 232 -0.42 -4.55 19.27
C PRO A 232 -0.20 -3.13 19.79
N ASP A 233 -0.73 -2.80 20.95
CA ASP A 233 -0.54 -1.49 21.59
C ASP A 233 0.94 -1.17 21.92
N ALA A 234 1.76 -2.21 22.06
CA ALA A 234 3.19 -2.08 22.34
C ALA A 234 3.96 -1.24 21.29
N VAL A 235 3.46 -1.16 20.05
CA VAL A 235 4.13 -0.35 19.00
C VAL A 235 4.13 1.14 19.35
N TRP A 236 3.11 1.61 20.06
CA TRP A 236 2.93 3.03 20.36
C TRP A 236 3.89 3.54 21.46
N GLU A 237 4.62 2.67 22.14
CA GLU A 237 5.61 3.10 23.14
C GLU A 237 6.82 3.79 22.48
N TYR A 238 7.20 3.38 21.26
CA TYR A 238 8.37 3.93 20.57
C TYR A 238 8.04 4.68 19.29
N ALA A 239 6.81 4.60 18.76
CA ALA A 239 6.39 5.33 17.57
C ALA A 239 5.84 6.71 17.94
N ASP A 240 6.71 7.69 18.20
CA ASP A 240 6.32 9.06 18.59
C ASP A 240 5.42 9.75 17.57
N VAL A 241 5.63 9.46 16.30
CA VAL A 241 4.83 9.98 15.18
C VAL A 241 4.29 8.81 14.35
N VAL A 242 3.00 8.88 14.10
CA VAL A 242 2.25 7.91 13.27
C VAL A 242 1.85 8.60 11.97
N TYR A 243 2.48 8.23 10.87
CA TYR A 243 2.10 8.76 9.57
C TYR A 243 0.98 7.95 8.93
N THR A 244 0.01 8.65 8.35
CA THR A 244 -1.03 8.08 7.48
C THR A 244 -1.32 9.01 6.31
N GLU A 245 -2.17 8.59 5.36
CA GLU A 245 -2.46 9.40 4.18
C GLU A 245 -3.60 10.40 4.34
N LEU A 246 -4.64 10.08 5.13
CA LEU A 246 -5.85 10.91 5.24
C LEU A 246 -6.50 10.77 6.62
N PRO A 247 -7.31 11.78 7.06
CA PRO A 247 -8.00 11.74 8.36
C PRO A 247 -8.90 10.51 8.54
N PHE A 248 -9.63 10.12 7.51
CA PHE A 248 -10.55 8.97 7.54
C PHE A 248 -9.86 7.64 7.88
N ALA A 249 -8.54 7.52 7.68
CA ALA A 249 -7.80 6.34 8.12
C ALA A 249 -7.90 6.08 9.63
N CYS A 250 -8.04 7.13 10.44
CA CYS A 250 -8.21 7.01 11.90
C CYS A 250 -9.53 6.34 12.31
N GLU A 251 -10.53 6.35 11.42
CA GLU A 251 -11.83 5.71 11.62
C GLU A 251 -11.91 4.36 10.88
N GLU A 252 -11.30 4.29 9.69
CA GLU A 252 -11.43 3.18 8.75
C GLU A 252 -10.65 1.93 9.15
N THR A 253 -9.53 2.06 9.89
CA THR A 253 -8.70 0.91 10.25
C THR A 253 -8.60 0.69 11.75
N GLY A 254 -8.81 -0.56 12.20
CA GLY A 254 -8.65 -0.92 13.62
C GLY A 254 -7.21 -0.77 14.14
N ASP A 255 -6.20 -0.65 13.27
CA ASP A 255 -4.83 -0.33 13.68
C ASP A 255 -4.71 1.10 14.23
N LEU A 256 -5.60 2.01 13.85
CA LEU A 256 -5.62 3.39 14.36
C LEU A 256 -6.85 3.66 15.23
N SER A 257 -8.05 3.28 14.80
CA SER A 257 -9.30 3.60 15.53
C SER A 257 -9.32 3.01 16.93
N GLN A 258 -8.95 1.75 17.09
CA GLN A 258 -8.99 1.08 18.39
C GLN A 258 -7.98 1.67 19.42
N PRO A 259 -6.68 1.92 19.10
CA PRO A 259 -5.78 2.57 20.03
C PRO A 259 -6.13 4.06 20.28
N LEU A 260 -6.75 4.78 19.33
CA LEU A 260 -7.27 6.12 19.56
C LEU A 260 -8.45 6.11 20.53
N GLU A 261 -9.41 5.20 20.35
CA GLU A 261 -10.54 5.02 21.26
C GLU A 261 -10.10 4.64 22.70
N SER A 262 -9.09 3.80 22.84
CA SER A 262 -8.56 3.39 24.14
C SER A 262 -7.63 4.44 24.78
N GLY A 263 -7.22 5.47 24.04
CA GLY A 263 -6.30 6.52 24.49
C GLY A 263 -4.83 6.09 24.58
N VAL A 264 -4.46 4.92 24.07
CA VAL A 264 -3.06 4.46 23.99
C VAL A 264 -2.32 5.22 22.89
N LEU A 265 -2.99 5.55 21.80
CA LEU A 265 -2.55 6.49 20.78
C LEU A 265 -3.36 7.79 20.92
N THR A 266 -2.71 8.95 20.77
CA THR A 266 -3.37 10.26 20.80
C THR A 266 -3.35 10.93 19.42
N GLU A 267 -4.38 11.74 19.10
CA GLU A 267 -4.55 12.37 17.77
C GLU A 267 -3.36 13.28 17.41
N ASP A 268 -2.75 13.95 18.36
CA ASP A 268 -1.61 14.85 18.13
C ASP A 268 -0.36 14.12 17.62
N ARG A 269 -0.27 12.80 17.82
CA ARG A 269 0.79 11.94 17.29
C ARG A 269 0.53 11.51 15.84
N VAL A 270 -0.71 11.59 15.36
CA VAL A 270 -1.05 11.24 13.97
C VAL A 270 -0.72 12.41 13.06
N LYS A 271 0.05 12.15 12.00
CA LYS A 271 0.45 13.14 11.00
C LYS A 271 0.12 12.65 9.60
N TYR A 272 -0.19 13.60 8.71
CA TYR A 272 -0.50 13.26 7.33
C TYR A 272 0.75 13.33 6.46
N PHE A 273 0.99 12.27 5.71
CA PHE A 273 2.23 12.12 4.96
C PHE A 273 2.35 13.12 3.80
N GLY A 274 1.22 13.61 3.29
CA GLY A 274 1.21 14.68 2.30
C GLY A 274 1.81 15.99 2.82
N ASP A 275 1.51 16.34 4.08
CA ASP A 275 2.10 17.52 4.73
C ASP A 275 3.60 17.35 4.96
N PHE A 276 4.02 16.16 5.42
CA PHE A 276 5.44 15.81 5.53
C PHE A 276 6.20 16.02 4.21
N LEU A 277 5.62 15.58 3.07
CA LEU A 277 6.23 15.77 1.76
C LEU A 277 6.31 17.25 1.35
N LEU A 278 5.25 18.05 1.61
CA LEU A 278 5.24 19.47 1.32
C LEU A 278 6.26 20.25 2.17
N GLU A 279 6.45 19.86 3.43
CA GLU A 279 7.46 20.45 4.32
C GLU A 279 8.87 20.06 3.87
N LYS A 280 9.10 18.82 3.48
CA LYS A 280 10.35 18.36 2.88
C LYS A 280 10.69 19.12 1.60
N ASP A 281 9.72 19.41 0.74
CA ASP A 281 9.90 20.21 -0.47
C ASP A 281 10.35 21.66 -0.17
N LYS A 282 9.99 22.18 1.02
CA LYS A 282 10.44 23.49 1.53
C LYS A 282 11.81 23.44 2.23
N GLY A 283 12.46 22.28 2.27
CA GLY A 283 13.74 22.06 2.93
C GLY A 283 13.64 21.87 4.44
N ILE A 284 12.45 21.63 4.98
CA ILE A 284 12.29 21.32 6.41
C ILE A 284 12.75 19.89 6.64
N VAL A 285 13.70 19.74 7.57
CA VAL A 285 14.22 18.44 7.98
C VAL A 285 13.44 17.96 9.19
N HIS A 286 12.79 16.80 9.06
CA HIS A 286 12.07 16.18 10.17
C HIS A 286 12.98 15.26 10.96
N THR A 287 12.94 15.37 12.28
CA THR A 287 13.49 14.36 13.17
C THR A 287 12.50 13.20 13.20
N LEU A 288 12.81 12.16 12.44
CA LEU A 288 12.04 10.91 12.48
C LEU A 288 12.40 10.18 13.76
N GLY A 289 11.53 9.95 14.68
CA GLY A 289 11.80 9.23 15.93
C GLY A 289 12.58 7.92 15.74
N GLU A 290 12.94 7.25 16.83
CA GLU A 290 13.69 6.00 16.79
C GLU A 290 12.90 4.91 16.03
N THR A 291 11.60 4.78 16.32
CA THR A 291 10.67 3.90 15.61
C THR A 291 9.81 4.73 14.67
N ARG A 292 9.79 4.35 13.41
CA ARG A 292 9.11 5.06 12.33
C ARG A 292 7.92 4.24 11.86
N PHE A 293 6.78 4.88 11.73
CA PHE A 293 5.54 4.19 11.48
C PHE A 293 4.74 4.84 10.35
N TYR A 294 4.27 4.01 9.41
CA TYR A 294 3.36 4.43 8.35
C TYR A 294 2.19 3.45 8.23
N LYS A 295 0.97 3.97 8.30
CA LYS A 295 -0.27 3.22 8.05
C LYS A 295 -0.91 3.65 6.76
N SER A 296 -1.23 2.70 5.88
CA SER A 296 -2.01 2.94 4.68
C SER A 296 -3.33 2.17 4.72
N VAL A 297 -4.38 2.85 4.28
CA VAL A 297 -5.69 2.26 3.96
C VAL A 297 -6.00 2.40 2.47
N GLY A 298 -5.24 3.26 1.77
CA GLY A 298 -5.41 3.59 0.36
C GLY A 298 -6.57 4.54 0.11
N MET A 299 -6.47 5.36 -0.93
CA MET A 299 -7.48 6.35 -1.30
C MET A 299 -7.66 6.45 -2.82
N GLY A 300 -8.82 6.94 -3.27
CA GLY A 300 -9.20 6.99 -4.69
C GLY A 300 -8.27 7.83 -5.56
N ILE A 301 -7.63 8.85 -4.99
CA ILE A 301 -6.66 9.68 -5.72
C ILE A 301 -5.45 8.88 -6.21
N TYR A 302 -4.99 7.88 -5.45
CA TYR A 302 -3.90 7.01 -5.88
C TYR A 302 -4.28 6.24 -7.15
N ASP A 303 -5.50 5.71 -7.20
CA ASP A 303 -5.99 4.94 -8.33
C ASP A 303 -6.18 5.84 -9.57
N THR A 304 -6.70 7.06 -9.39
CA THR A 304 -6.88 8.04 -10.45
C THR A 304 -5.55 8.51 -11.06
N MET A 305 -4.60 8.86 -10.20
CA MET A 305 -3.28 9.33 -10.66
C MET A 305 -2.45 8.20 -11.28
N ALA A 306 -2.52 6.99 -10.73
CA ALA A 306 -1.90 5.80 -11.33
C ALA A 306 -2.50 5.50 -12.72
N ALA A 307 -3.83 5.53 -12.85
CA ALA A 307 -4.50 5.34 -14.14
C ALA A 307 -4.13 6.42 -15.16
N GLN A 308 -4.02 7.68 -14.72
CA GLN A 308 -3.55 8.78 -15.57
C GLN A 308 -2.14 8.55 -16.11
N GLN A 309 -1.19 8.16 -15.22
CA GLN A 309 0.20 7.88 -15.61
C GLN A 309 0.27 6.72 -16.61
N ILE A 310 -0.43 5.62 -16.30
CA ILE A 310 -0.50 4.43 -17.14
C ILE A 310 -1.09 4.78 -18.52
N TYR A 311 -2.21 5.51 -18.56
CA TYR A 311 -2.89 5.91 -19.78
C TYR A 311 -1.99 6.76 -20.70
N LYS A 312 -1.32 7.78 -20.15
CA LYS A 312 -0.39 8.63 -20.92
C LYS A 312 0.72 7.81 -21.56
N THR A 313 1.38 6.96 -20.78
CA THR A 313 2.45 6.11 -21.31
C THR A 313 1.95 5.07 -22.30
N ALA A 314 0.75 4.50 -22.08
CA ALA A 314 0.15 3.54 -23.00
C ALA A 314 -0.12 4.18 -24.37
N LEU A 315 -0.64 5.41 -24.41
CA LEU A 315 -0.84 6.16 -25.66
C LEU A 315 0.48 6.43 -26.40
N GLU A 316 1.51 6.89 -25.68
CA GLU A 316 2.83 7.19 -26.25
C GLU A 316 3.50 5.94 -26.87
N ARG A 317 3.28 4.77 -26.26
CA ARG A 317 3.91 3.51 -26.66
C ARG A 317 3.03 2.61 -27.53
N GLY A 318 1.79 3.01 -27.77
CA GLY A 318 0.83 2.23 -28.56
C GLY A 318 0.40 0.93 -27.89
N PHE A 319 0.25 0.93 -26.55
CA PHE A 319 -0.25 -0.22 -25.80
C PHE A 319 -1.76 -0.16 -25.62
N GLY A 320 -2.38 -1.33 -25.45
CA GLY A 320 -3.80 -1.48 -25.21
C GLY A 320 -4.60 -1.73 -26.49
N GLN A 321 -5.90 -1.96 -26.31
CA GLN A 321 -6.86 -2.23 -27.38
C GLN A 321 -7.86 -1.08 -27.48
N GLU A 322 -8.02 -0.51 -28.66
CA GLU A 322 -9.05 0.49 -28.90
C GLU A 322 -10.44 -0.19 -28.97
N LEU A 323 -11.34 0.23 -28.08
CA LEU A 323 -12.75 -0.14 -28.10
C LEU A 323 -13.54 0.95 -28.82
N LYS A 324 -14.31 0.52 -29.86
CA LYS A 324 -15.18 1.39 -30.66
C LYS A 324 -16.50 1.69 -29.94
#